data_2f333a1dc32c111ce22d3870e2c41bec
#
_entry.id   2f333a1dc32c111ce22d3870e2c41bec
#
_cell.length_a   1.000
_cell.length_b   1.000
_cell.length_c   1.000
_cell.angle_alpha   90.00
_cell.angle_beta   90.00
_cell.angle_gamma   90.00
#
_symmetry.space_group_name_H-M   'P 1'
#
loop_
_entity.id
_entity.type
_entity.pdbx_description
1 polymer ?
#
loop_
_entity_poly.entity_id
_entity_poly.type
_entity_poly.pdbx_seq_one_letter_code
_entity_poly.pdbx_strand_id
1 'polypeptide(L)'
;MIKLLLIDDHPLILEGSKQIFSNAPDIVADTLEDMKSFSKVLTETQYDVFLIDINLGESSGLEFAEQVKAKYPAAIIILYTGEQIEDYYSLILEKKVDNVISKTATKDTILKAVYAAVNNEVLLPKSFIDYVQQNPMKKQLQLNQREKRILELVREGYTNKAIALELNLAQRTVESCLSQIYMLLDINTRADAVLKAVELKLI
;
A
#
# COMPACT_ATOMS: atom_id res chain seq x y z
N MET A 1 -18.77 -18.34 6.17
CA MET A 1 -19.44 -17.75 5.00
C MET A 1 -18.82 -16.37 4.82
N ILE A 2 -18.24 -16.12 3.66
CA ILE A 2 -17.51 -14.89 3.33
C ILE A 2 -18.51 -13.87 2.81
N LYS A 3 -18.58 -12.69 3.43
CA LYS A 3 -19.39 -11.57 2.93
C LYS A 3 -18.51 -10.66 2.09
N LEU A 4 -18.81 -10.54 0.81
CA LEU A 4 -18.06 -9.76 -0.16
C LEU A 4 -18.90 -8.60 -0.67
N LEU A 5 -18.33 -7.39 -0.70
CA LEU A 5 -18.94 -6.21 -1.33
C LEU A 5 -18.18 -5.87 -2.61
N LEU A 6 -18.91 -5.84 -3.72
CA LEU A 6 -18.44 -5.36 -5.02
C LEU A 6 -18.78 -3.87 -5.15
N ILE A 7 -17.80 -3.04 -5.44
CA ILE A 7 -17.96 -1.59 -5.59
C ILE A 7 -17.48 -1.18 -6.98
N ASP A 8 -18.40 -0.73 -7.81
CA ASP A 8 -18.15 -0.27 -9.19
C ASP A 8 -19.28 0.66 -9.61
N ASP A 9 -19.02 1.70 -10.37
CA ASP A 9 -20.04 2.63 -10.87
C ASP A 9 -20.67 2.19 -12.20
N HIS A 10 -20.23 1.01 -12.71
CA HIS A 10 -20.77 0.42 -13.94
C HIS A 10 -21.68 -0.78 -13.63
N PRO A 11 -23.03 -0.66 -13.81
CA PRO A 11 -23.98 -1.71 -13.46
C PRO A 11 -23.70 -3.05 -14.11
N LEU A 12 -23.32 -3.05 -15.40
CA LEU A 12 -23.01 -4.28 -16.14
C LEU A 12 -21.78 -5.02 -15.59
N ILE A 13 -20.79 -4.27 -15.11
CA ILE A 13 -19.60 -4.85 -14.47
C ILE A 13 -19.99 -5.49 -13.12
N LEU A 14 -20.81 -4.80 -12.34
CA LEU A 14 -21.33 -5.33 -11.07
C LEU A 14 -22.12 -6.62 -11.27
N GLU A 15 -23.04 -6.65 -12.24
CA GLU A 15 -23.85 -7.82 -12.54
C GLU A 15 -22.95 -9.00 -12.99
N GLY A 16 -22.05 -8.75 -13.95
CA GLY A 16 -21.11 -9.75 -14.44
C GLY A 16 -20.18 -10.28 -13.32
N SER A 17 -19.67 -9.38 -12.49
CA SER A 17 -18.78 -9.73 -11.37
C SER A 17 -19.53 -10.51 -10.28
N LYS A 18 -20.76 -10.12 -9.94
CA LYS A 18 -21.61 -10.86 -9.00
C LYS A 18 -21.86 -12.30 -9.47
N GLN A 19 -22.06 -12.49 -10.79
CA GLN A 19 -22.24 -13.80 -11.40
C GLN A 19 -21.02 -14.72 -11.21
N ILE A 20 -19.82 -14.17 -11.03
CA ILE A 20 -18.62 -14.94 -10.74
C ILE A 20 -18.79 -15.73 -9.44
N PHE A 21 -19.38 -15.11 -8.44
CA PHE A 21 -19.54 -15.67 -7.09
C PHE A 21 -20.80 -16.52 -6.91
N SER A 22 -21.72 -16.53 -7.90
CA SER A 22 -22.99 -17.27 -7.81
C SER A 22 -22.85 -18.79 -7.59
N ASN A 23 -21.71 -19.37 -8.01
CA ASN A 23 -21.41 -20.80 -7.85
C ASN A 23 -20.44 -21.08 -6.68
N ALA A 24 -20.12 -20.09 -5.86
CA ALA A 24 -19.30 -20.23 -4.67
C ALA A 24 -20.21 -20.27 -3.43
N PRO A 25 -20.57 -21.46 -2.89
CA PRO A 25 -21.63 -21.59 -1.88
C PRO A 25 -21.26 -20.95 -0.53
N ASP A 26 -19.99 -20.65 -0.33
CA ASP A 26 -19.42 -20.05 0.88
C ASP A 26 -19.21 -18.54 0.76
N ILE A 27 -19.51 -17.92 -0.41
CA ILE A 27 -19.41 -16.48 -0.64
C ILE A 27 -20.79 -15.90 -0.87
N VAL A 28 -21.13 -14.84 -0.12
CA VAL A 28 -22.30 -13.99 -0.36
C VAL A 28 -21.79 -12.66 -0.87
N ALA A 29 -22.11 -12.35 -2.14
CA ALA A 29 -21.67 -11.14 -2.81
C ALA A 29 -22.80 -10.14 -2.95
N ASP A 30 -22.63 -8.97 -2.33
CA ASP A 30 -23.45 -7.79 -2.51
C ASP A 30 -22.77 -6.80 -3.46
N THR A 31 -23.54 -5.85 -4.00
CA THR A 31 -23.05 -4.86 -4.95
C THR A 31 -23.38 -3.45 -4.47
N LEU A 32 -22.49 -2.51 -4.73
CA LEU A 32 -22.67 -1.09 -4.49
C LEU A 32 -22.35 -0.30 -5.75
N GLU A 33 -23.37 0.32 -6.35
CA GLU A 33 -23.28 1.18 -7.52
C GLU A 33 -23.27 2.66 -7.15
N ASP A 34 -24.12 3.05 -6.19
CA ASP A 34 -24.21 4.43 -5.72
C ASP A 34 -23.22 4.72 -4.60
N MET A 35 -22.15 5.41 -4.95
CA MET A 35 -21.07 5.78 -4.00
C MET A 35 -21.58 6.64 -2.83
N LYS A 36 -22.67 7.38 -2.99
CA LYS A 36 -23.27 8.18 -1.90
C LYS A 36 -23.83 7.30 -0.78
N SER A 37 -24.20 6.08 -1.11
CA SER A 37 -24.71 5.09 -0.14
C SER A 37 -23.59 4.35 0.61
N PHE A 38 -22.33 4.53 0.25
CA PHE A 38 -21.19 3.77 0.79
C PHE A 38 -21.11 3.82 2.31
N SER A 39 -21.13 5.01 2.91
CA SER A 39 -21.06 5.20 4.37
C SER A 39 -22.19 4.51 5.12
N LYS A 40 -23.40 4.49 4.52
CA LYS A 40 -24.55 3.79 5.05
C LYS A 40 -24.36 2.28 5.01
N VAL A 41 -23.94 1.74 3.86
CA VAL A 41 -23.67 0.31 3.67
C VAL A 41 -22.62 -0.20 4.65
N LEU A 42 -21.51 0.54 4.83
CA LEU A 42 -20.48 0.23 5.82
C LEU A 42 -20.99 0.23 7.28
N THR A 43 -22.08 0.93 7.55
CA THR A 43 -22.63 0.99 8.92
C THR A 43 -23.63 -0.12 9.17
N GLU A 44 -24.40 -0.51 8.15
CA GLU A 44 -25.47 -1.50 8.26
C GLU A 44 -24.96 -2.93 8.15
N THR A 45 -23.87 -3.16 7.39
CA THR A 45 -23.36 -4.52 7.15
C THR A 45 -21.83 -4.54 7.26
N GLN A 46 -21.34 -5.52 7.98
CA GLN A 46 -19.90 -5.82 8.02
C GLN A 46 -19.57 -6.83 6.93
N TYR A 47 -18.62 -6.47 6.07
CA TYR A 47 -18.08 -7.33 5.02
C TYR A 47 -16.66 -7.77 5.37
N ASP A 48 -16.31 -8.98 4.93
CA ASP A 48 -14.98 -9.56 5.10
C ASP A 48 -14.04 -9.12 3.98
N VAL A 49 -14.58 -9.05 2.75
CA VAL A 49 -13.83 -8.72 1.53
C VAL A 49 -14.51 -7.58 0.78
N PHE A 50 -13.71 -6.64 0.32
CA PHE A 50 -14.13 -5.55 -0.56
C PHE A 50 -13.39 -5.69 -1.90
N LEU A 51 -14.14 -5.84 -2.98
CA LEU A 51 -13.63 -5.81 -4.35
C LEU A 51 -14.00 -4.47 -4.95
N ILE A 52 -13.02 -3.56 -5.05
CA ILE A 52 -13.25 -2.14 -5.31
C ILE A 52 -12.67 -1.75 -6.67
N ASP A 53 -13.49 -1.19 -7.56
CA ASP A 53 -12.95 -0.51 -8.74
C ASP A 53 -12.14 0.71 -8.34
N ILE A 54 -11.07 0.95 -9.05
CA ILE A 54 -10.19 2.11 -8.81
C ILE A 54 -10.85 3.40 -9.28
N ASN A 55 -11.53 3.35 -10.42
CA ASN A 55 -12.17 4.50 -11.06
C ASN A 55 -13.67 4.50 -10.79
N LEU A 56 -14.12 5.31 -9.86
CA LEU A 56 -15.52 5.42 -9.43
C LEU A 56 -16.09 6.81 -9.75
N GLY A 57 -16.14 7.14 -11.03
CA GLY A 57 -16.62 8.44 -11.52
C GLY A 57 -15.75 9.60 -11.03
N GLU A 58 -16.30 10.46 -10.17
CA GLU A 58 -15.57 11.59 -9.56
C GLU A 58 -14.75 11.19 -8.33
N SER A 59 -14.87 9.96 -7.84
CA SER A 59 -14.21 9.45 -6.64
C SER A 59 -13.15 8.41 -7.01
N SER A 60 -12.17 8.23 -6.14
CA SER A 60 -11.16 7.18 -6.26
C SER A 60 -11.52 5.99 -5.38
N GLY A 61 -11.43 4.77 -5.94
CA GLY A 61 -11.56 3.54 -5.15
C GLY A 61 -10.54 3.43 -4.02
N LEU A 62 -9.40 4.12 -4.15
CA LEU A 62 -8.40 4.19 -3.08
C LEU A 62 -8.91 4.94 -1.85
N GLU A 63 -9.69 6.01 -2.02
CA GLU A 63 -10.31 6.74 -0.91
C GLU A 63 -11.30 5.84 -0.15
N PHE A 64 -12.07 5.01 -0.88
CA PHE A 64 -12.97 4.04 -0.26
C PHE A 64 -12.19 2.94 0.47
N ALA A 65 -11.09 2.45 -0.10
CA ALA A 65 -10.21 1.49 0.53
C ALA A 65 -9.65 2.02 1.86
N GLU A 66 -9.21 3.28 1.90
CA GLU A 66 -8.72 3.93 3.12
C GLU A 66 -9.83 4.06 4.18
N GLN A 67 -11.06 4.44 3.79
CA GLN A 67 -12.20 4.51 4.70
C GLN A 67 -12.56 3.15 5.28
N VAL A 68 -12.52 2.08 4.46
CA VAL A 68 -12.75 0.71 4.93
C VAL A 68 -11.69 0.32 5.96
N LYS A 69 -10.40 0.48 5.64
CA LYS A 69 -9.30 0.12 6.55
C LYS A 69 -9.33 0.92 7.85
N ALA A 70 -9.72 2.19 7.80
CA ALA A 70 -9.87 3.03 8.99
C ALA A 70 -10.97 2.49 9.93
N LYS A 71 -12.09 2.00 9.37
CA LYS A 71 -13.22 1.49 10.14
C LYS A 71 -13.07 0.01 10.51
N TYR A 72 -12.56 -0.79 9.58
CA TYR A 72 -12.38 -2.24 9.70
C TYR A 72 -10.94 -2.64 9.32
N PRO A 73 -9.96 -2.50 10.21
CA PRO A 73 -8.55 -2.77 9.90
C PRO A 73 -8.27 -4.19 9.40
N ALA A 74 -9.10 -5.16 9.80
CA ALA A 74 -8.99 -6.56 9.39
C ALA A 74 -9.71 -6.87 8.05
N ALA A 75 -10.46 -5.93 7.47
CA ALA A 75 -11.14 -6.14 6.20
C ALA A 75 -10.12 -6.33 5.07
N ILE A 76 -10.41 -7.27 4.18
CA ILE A 76 -9.60 -7.57 3.01
C ILE A 76 -10.01 -6.64 1.87
N ILE A 77 -9.03 -5.94 1.28
CA ILE A 77 -9.26 -5.04 0.15
C ILE A 77 -8.56 -5.56 -1.09
N ILE A 78 -9.32 -5.82 -2.12
CA ILE A 78 -8.84 -6.21 -3.43
C ILE A 78 -9.24 -5.11 -4.42
N LEU A 79 -8.27 -4.47 -5.06
CA LEU A 79 -8.55 -3.55 -6.15
C LEU A 79 -8.89 -4.33 -7.42
N TYR A 80 -9.91 -3.87 -8.13
CA TYR A 80 -10.43 -4.50 -9.33
C TYR A 80 -10.46 -3.48 -10.46
N THR A 81 -9.51 -3.56 -11.41
CA THR A 81 -9.26 -2.48 -12.36
C THR A 81 -9.23 -2.94 -13.80
N GLY A 82 -9.67 -2.06 -14.69
CA GLY A 82 -9.46 -2.21 -16.15
C GLY A 82 -8.09 -1.73 -16.62
N GLU A 83 -7.32 -1.06 -15.75
CA GLU A 83 -5.98 -0.53 -16.06
C GLU A 83 -4.89 -1.59 -15.87
N GLN A 84 -3.62 -1.20 -16.08
CA GLN A 84 -2.49 -2.09 -15.84
C GLN A 84 -2.30 -2.30 -14.34
N ILE A 85 -2.35 -3.55 -13.88
CA ILE A 85 -2.24 -3.88 -12.45
C ILE A 85 -0.87 -3.51 -11.87
N GLU A 86 0.15 -3.43 -12.73
CA GLU A 86 1.52 -3.07 -12.39
C GLU A 86 1.63 -1.68 -11.74
N ASP A 87 0.77 -0.75 -12.14
CA ASP A 87 0.74 0.62 -11.63
C ASP A 87 0.34 0.68 -10.15
N TYR A 88 -0.28 -0.38 -9.64
CA TYR A 88 -0.83 -0.47 -8.28
C TYR A 88 -0.06 -1.43 -7.36
N TYR A 89 1.01 -2.06 -7.84
CA TYR A 89 1.79 -3.01 -7.04
C TYR A 89 2.44 -2.39 -5.80
N SER A 90 2.77 -1.09 -5.85
CA SER A 90 3.27 -0.36 -4.68
C SER A 90 2.28 -0.40 -3.51
N LEU A 91 0.98 -0.37 -3.78
CA LEU A 91 -0.07 -0.38 -2.74
C LEU A 91 -0.10 -1.71 -1.97
N ILE A 92 0.22 -2.82 -2.63
CA ILE A 92 0.35 -4.14 -1.97
C ILE A 92 1.57 -4.12 -1.05
N LEU A 93 2.71 -3.61 -1.54
CA LEU A 93 3.95 -3.51 -0.75
C LEU A 93 3.81 -2.57 0.45
N GLU A 94 3.04 -1.50 0.29
CA GLU A 94 2.71 -0.54 1.35
C GLU A 94 1.61 -1.06 2.30
N LYS A 95 1.06 -2.25 2.05
CA LYS A 95 -0.06 -2.86 2.80
C LYS A 95 -1.31 -1.97 2.86
N LYS A 96 -1.51 -1.14 1.86
CA LYS A 96 -2.73 -0.34 1.72
C LYS A 96 -3.90 -1.17 1.19
N VAL A 97 -3.56 -2.17 0.37
CA VAL A 97 -4.51 -3.15 -0.17
C VAL A 97 -3.90 -4.54 -0.07
N ASP A 98 -4.76 -5.56 -0.08
CA ASP A 98 -4.33 -6.95 0.08
C ASP A 98 -4.03 -7.60 -1.29
N ASN A 99 -4.67 -7.13 -2.37
CA ASN A 99 -4.39 -7.58 -3.74
C ASN A 99 -4.86 -6.57 -4.79
N VAL A 100 -4.42 -6.76 -6.05
CA VAL A 100 -4.90 -6.04 -7.24
C VAL A 100 -5.19 -7.05 -8.34
N ILE A 101 -6.37 -6.98 -8.95
CA ILE A 101 -6.84 -7.90 -9.98
C ILE A 101 -7.35 -7.11 -11.18
N SER A 102 -7.02 -7.57 -12.39
CA SER A 102 -7.58 -7.01 -13.62
C SER A 102 -9.04 -7.42 -13.81
N LYS A 103 -9.89 -6.49 -14.28
CA LYS A 103 -11.27 -6.78 -14.73
C LYS A 103 -11.31 -7.77 -15.92
N THR A 104 -10.19 -7.96 -16.61
CA THR A 104 -10.06 -8.94 -17.70
C THR A 104 -9.59 -10.32 -17.22
N ALA A 105 -9.35 -10.49 -15.90
CA ALA A 105 -8.96 -11.77 -15.35
C ALA A 105 -10.08 -12.82 -15.49
N THR A 106 -9.69 -14.09 -15.57
CA THR A 106 -10.68 -15.18 -15.65
C THR A 106 -11.44 -15.30 -14.32
N LYS A 107 -12.67 -15.82 -14.41
CA LYS A 107 -13.48 -16.15 -13.22
C LYS A 107 -12.70 -16.95 -12.17
N ASP A 108 -11.96 -17.97 -12.62
CA ASP A 108 -11.15 -18.83 -11.75
C ASP A 108 -10.04 -18.03 -11.04
N THR A 109 -9.39 -17.11 -11.75
CA THR A 109 -8.35 -16.23 -11.15
C THR A 109 -8.94 -15.31 -10.09
N ILE A 110 -10.11 -14.71 -10.34
CA ILE A 110 -10.77 -13.83 -9.39
C ILE A 110 -11.17 -14.59 -8.12
N LEU A 111 -11.79 -15.76 -8.27
CA LEU A 111 -12.16 -16.63 -7.14
C LEU A 111 -10.93 -17.06 -6.33
N LYS A 112 -9.87 -17.51 -7.00
CA LYS A 112 -8.62 -17.90 -6.33
C LYS A 112 -7.99 -16.75 -5.55
N ALA A 113 -8.03 -15.53 -6.09
CA ALA A 113 -7.48 -14.38 -5.41
C ALA A 113 -8.28 -14.01 -4.15
N VAL A 114 -9.61 -14.10 -4.21
CA VAL A 114 -10.47 -13.90 -3.02
C VAL A 114 -10.18 -14.96 -1.96
N TYR A 115 -10.14 -16.24 -2.33
CA TYR A 115 -9.84 -17.32 -1.38
C TYR A 115 -8.43 -17.22 -0.79
N ALA A 116 -7.43 -16.90 -1.62
CA ALA A 116 -6.07 -16.69 -1.14
C ALA A 116 -6.04 -15.57 -0.09
N ALA A 117 -6.66 -14.43 -0.37
CA ALA A 117 -6.70 -13.30 0.55
C ALA A 117 -7.39 -13.64 1.88
N VAL A 118 -8.51 -14.39 1.84
CA VAL A 118 -9.21 -14.87 3.05
C VAL A 118 -8.34 -15.82 3.86
N ASN A 119 -7.48 -16.61 3.21
CA ASN A 119 -6.53 -17.50 3.85
C ASN A 119 -5.22 -16.81 4.26
N ASN A 120 -5.17 -15.47 4.21
CA ASN A 120 -3.96 -14.68 4.47
C ASN A 120 -2.81 -15.00 3.51
N GLU A 121 -3.13 -15.32 2.27
CA GLU A 121 -2.21 -15.57 1.17
C GLU A 121 -2.40 -14.50 0.10
N VAL A 122 -1.38 -14.26 -0.74
CA VAL A 122 -1.46 -13.32 -1.86
C VAL A 122 -1.19 -14.04 -3.16
N LEU A 123 -2.13 -13.95 -4.09
CA LEU A 123 -1.97 -14.48 -5.44
C LEU A 123 -1.43 -13.37 -6.35
N LEU A 124 -0.14 -13.44 -6.70
CA LEU A 124 0.54 -12.44 -7.51
C LEU A 124 1.02 -13.00 -8.84
N PRO A 125 0.90 -12.26 -9.94
CA PRO A 125 1.46 -12.65 -11.22
C PRO A 125 2.99 -12.55 -11.22
N LYS A 126 3.66 -13.18 -12.20
CA LYS A 126 5.12 -13.11 -12.33
C LYS A 126 5.64 -11.68 -12.52
N SER A 127 4.87 -10.82 -13.19
CA SER A 127 5.21 -9.40 -13.35
C SER A 127 5.42 -8.66 -12.03
N PHE A 128 4.82 -9.13 -10.92
CA PHE A 128 5.09 -8.57 -9.61
C PHE A 128 6.53 -8.82 -9.14
N ILE A 129 7.09 -9.98 -9.46
CA ILE A 129 8.51 -10.29 -9.15
C ILE A 129 9.42 -9.35 -9.92
N ASP A 130 9.13 -9.14 -11.20
CA ASP A 130 9.90 -8.24 -12.06
C ASP A 130 9.77 -6.79 -11.55
N TYR A 131 8.57 -6.38 -11.14
CA TYR A 131 8.33 -5.07 -10.53
C TYR A 131 9.17 -4.87 -9.25
N VAL A 132 9.20 -5.85 -8.36
CA VAL A 132 9.98 -5.78 -7.11
C VAL A 132 11.49 -5.72 -7.39
N GLN A 133 11.96 -6.41 -8.43
CA GLN A 133 13.36 -6.39 -8.83
C GLN A 133 13.78 -5.05 -9.47
N GLN A 134 12.90 -4.46 -10.31
CA GLN A 134 13.13 -3.19 -10.99
C GLN A 134 12.88 -1.98 -10.06
N ASN A 135 11.99 -2.15 -9.12
CA ASN A 135 11.71 -1.20 -8.07
C ASN A 135 12.14 -1.84 -6.74
N PRO A 136 13.44 -2.03 -6.51
CA PRO A 136 13.90 -2.56 -5.23
C PRO A 136 13.26 -1.66 -4.19
N MET A 137 12.36 -2.22 -3.38
CA MET A 137 11.51 -1.49 -2.45
C MET A 137 12.33 -0.30 -2.00
N LYS A 138 11.81 0.92 -2.19
CA LYS A 138 12.24 2.03 -1.33
C LYS A 138 12.03 1.43 0.05
N LYS A 139 13.08 0.79 0.60
CA LYS A 139 13.13 0.38 2.00
C LYS A 139 12.49 1.56 2.65
N GLN A 140 11.31 1.40 3.27
CA GLN A 140 10.71 2.52 3.98
C GLN A 140 11.91 3.15 4.64
N LEU A 141 12.29 4.35 4.14
CA LEU A 141 13.52 5.01 4.53
C LEU A 141 13.31 5.39 6.01
N GLN A 142 13.23 4.35 6.84
CA GLN A 142 13.05 4.48 8.27
C GLN A 142 14.44 4.61 8.83
N LEU A 143 14.87 5.83 8.88
CA LEU A 143 15.99 6.15 9.75
C LEU A 143 15.57 5.83 11.18
N ASN A 144 16.43 5.08 11.88
CA ASN A 144 16.23 4.88 13.31
C ASN A 144 16.40 6.22 14.06
N GLN A 145 16.00 6.27 15.33
CA GLN A 145 16.04 7.52 16.12
C GLN A 145 17.44 8.16 16.17
N ARG A 146 18.50 7.33 16.22
CA ARG A 146 19.88 7.82 16.22
C ARG A 146 20.26 8.45 14.87
N GLU A 147 19.89 7.82 13.78
CA GLU A 147 20.15 8.33 12.41
C GLU A 147 19.41 9.63 12.16
N LYS A 148 18.15 9.73 12.59
CA LYS A 148 17.38 10.97 12.54
C LYS A 148 18.07 12.07 13.33
N ARG A 149 18.47 11.78 14.57
CA ARG A 149 19.14 12.77 15.42
C ARG A 149 20.47 13.24 14.85
N ILE A 150 21.25 12.33 14.22
CA ILE A 150 22.49 12.69 13.50
C ILE A 150 22.16 13.64 12.35
N LEU A 151 21.14 13.36 11.53
CA LEU A 151 20.77 14.24 10.42
C LEU A 151 20.22 15.60 10.86
N GLU A 152 19.48 15.67 11.97
CA GLU A 152 19.05 16.92 12.58
C GLU A 152 20.24 17.79 12.95
N LEU A 153 21.23 17.22 13.63
CA LEU A 153 22.47 17.92 14.02
C LEU A 153 23.30 18.32 12.78
N VAL A 154 23.28 17.50 11.72
CA VAL A 154 23.88 17.86 10.43
C VAL A 154 23.18 19.10 9.84
N ARG A 155 21.87 19.15 9.89
CA ARG A 155 21.06 20.31 9.42
C ARG A 155 21.37 21.56 10.24
N GLU A 156 21.61 21.41 11.53
CA GLU A 156 22.01 22.50 12.45
C GLU A 156 23.46 22.96 12.24
N GLY A 157 24.24 22.30 11.34
CA GLY A 157 25.60 22.69 10.98
C GLY A 157 26.70 22.11 11.87
N TYR A 158 26.39 21.13 12.72
CA TYR A 158 27.38 20.47 13.59
C TYR A 158 28.38 19.66 12.76
N THR A 159 29.65 19.67 13.16
CA THR A 159 30.69 18.78 12.59
C THR A 159 30.53 17.35 13.13
N ASN A 160 31.12 16.35 12.46
CA ASN A 160 31.06 14.95 12.94
C ASN A 160 31.63 14.80 14.34
N LYS A 161 32.66 15.59 14.69
CA LYS A 161 33.25 15.63 16.02
C LYS A 161 32.28 16.22 17.06
N ALA A 162 31.57 17.28 16.70
CA ALA A 162 30.58 17.90 17.59
C ALA A 162 29.36 16.98 17.79
N ILE A 163 28.89 16.33 16.72
CA ILE A 163 27.80 15.32 16.80
C ILE A 163 28.21 14.13 17.70
N ALA A 164 29.46 13.66 17.56
CA ALA A 164 29.99 12.57 18.39
C ALA A 164 29.98 12.94 19.87
N LEU A 165 30.38 14.16 20.23
CA LEU A 165 30.32 14.69 21.58
C LEU A 165 28.90 14.82 22.10
N GLU A 166 28.00 15.41 21.30
CA GLU A 166 26.60 15.63 21.66
C GLU A 166 25.84 14.32 21.94
N LEU A 167 26.12 13.30 21.13
CA LEU A 167 25.44 12.00 21.23
C LEU A 167 26.18 10.97 22.07
N ASN A 168 27.31 11.36 22.68
CA ASN A 168 28.19 10.46 23.43
C ASN A 168 28.63 9.22 22.61
N LEU A 169 29.06 9.47 21.37
CA LEU A 169 29.50 8.45 20.40
C LEU A 169 30.96 8.67 20.03
N ALA A 170 31.60 7.64 19.48
CA ALA A 170 32.87 7.82 18.78
C ALA A 170 32.64 8.53 17.44
N GLN A 171 33.55 9.43 17.04
CA GLN A 171 33.45 10.13 15.74
C GLN A 171 33.33 9.15 14.56
N ARG A 172 34.06 8.04 14.60
CA ARG A 172 34.00 6.99 13.58
C ARG A 172 32.61 6.36 13.46
N THR A 173 31.86 6.29 14.57
CA THR A 173 30.47 5.80 14.58
C THR A 173 29.55 6.77 13.81
N VAL A 174 29.71 8.07 14.03
CA VAL A 174 28.96 9.09 13.31
C VAL A 174 29.27 9.07 11.81
N GLU A 175 30.55 8.93 11.44
CA GLU A 175 30.98 8.80 10.05
C GLU A 175 30.40 7.55 9.37
N SER A 176 30.41 6.41 10.06
CA SER A 176 29.80 5.19 9.56
C SER A 176 28.29 5.32 9.38
N CYS A 177 27.59 5.93 10.35
CA CYS A 177 26.15 6.20 10.22
C CYS A 177 25.84 7.11 9.03
N LEU A 178 26.60 8.19 8.85
CA LEU A 178 26.41 9.10 7.72
C LEU A 178 26.66 8.41 6.39
N SER A 179 27.69 7.56 6.29
CA SER A 179 27.94 6.79 5.09
C SER A 179 26.79 5.82 4.75
N GLN A 180 26.21 5.17 5.76
CA GLN A 180 25.05 4.32 5.59
C GLN A 180 23.81 5.13 5.14
N ILE A 181 23.59 6.30 5.75
CA ILE A 181 22.51 7.21 5.36
C ILE A 181 22.70 7.67 3.90
N TYR A 182 23.92 8.03 3.48
CA TYR A 182 24.20 8.45 2.12
C TYR A 182 23.89 7.34 1.10
N MET A 183 24.31 6.11 1.39
CA MET A 183 23.94 4.95 0.56
C MET A 183 22.42 4.73 0.53
N LEU A 184 21.76 4.85 1.69
CA LEU A 184 20.33 4.62 1.82
C LEU A 184 19.50 5.67 1.04
N LEU A 185 19.97 6.92 1.01
CA LEU A 185 19.31 8.05 0.34
C LEU A 185 19.75 8.19 -1.13
N ASP A 186 20.71 7.36 -1.59
CA ASP A 186 21.34 7.45 -2.91
C ASP A 186 21.89 8.86 -3.20
N ILE A 187 22.76 9.34 -2.31
CA ILE A 187 23.36 10.68 -2.35
C ILE A 187 24.83 10.63 -2.03
N ASN A 188 25.58 11.66 -2.43
CA ASN A 188 27.02 11.70 -2.27
C ASN A 188 27.51 12.87 -1.41
N THR A 189 26.65 13.82 -1.05
CA THR A 189 27.07 14.99 -0.29
C THR A 189 26.28 15.17 1.00
N ARG A 190 26.93 15.84 1.96
CA ARG A 190 26.32 16.18 3.24
C ARG A 190 25.11 17.12 3.09
N ALA A 191 25.16 18.04 2.15
CA ALA A 191 24.07 18.97 1.88
C ALA A 191 22.85 18.24 1.27
N ASP A 192 23.11 17.34 0.30
CA ASP A 192 22.07 16.53 -0.32
C ASP A 192 21.36 15.61 0.71
N ALA A 193 22.10 15.14 1.73
CA ALA A 193 21.53 14.32 2.79
C ALA A 193 20.44 15.05 3.55
N VAL A 194 20.70 16.32 3.89
CA VAL A 194 19.71 17.16 4.61
C VAL A 194 18.53 17.47 3.70
N LEU A 195 18.79 17.91 2.47
CA LEU A 195 17.72 18.25 1.51
C LEU A 195 16.81 17.05 1.26
N LYS A 196 17.40 15.89 1.00
CA LYS A 196 16.65 14.66 0.72
C LYS A 196 15.87 14.16 1.93
N ALA A 197 16.46 14.25 3.13
CA ALA A 197 15.79 13.86 4.36
C ALA A 197 14.57 14.75 4.69
N VAL A 198 14.66 16.05 4.41
CA VAL A 198 13.52 16.98 4.55
C VAL A 198 12.46 16.72 3.48
N GLU A 199 12.87 16.56 2.20
CA GLU A 199 11.95 16.22 1.09
C GLU A 199 11.12 14.97 1.39
N LEU A 200 11.78 13.94 1.95
CA LEU A 200 11.16 12.66 2.29
C LEU A 200 10.48 12.64 3.67
N LYS A 201 10.43 13.79 4.37
CA LYS A 201 9.84 13.93 5.72
C LYS A 201 10.44 12.96 6.75
N LEU A 202 11.72 12.69 6.65
CA LEU A 202 12.45 11.80 7.58
C LEU A 202 12.90 12.56 8.84
N ILE A 203 13.12 13.88 8.70
CA ILE A 203 13.49 14.82 9.76
C ILE A 203 12.72 16.12 9.60
#